data_a708adb670ec863a4d8c89674dcc59e4
#
_entry.id   a708adb670ec863a4d8c89674dcc59e4
#
_cell.length_a   1.000
_cell.length_b   1.000
_cell.length_c   1.000
_cell.angle_alpha   90.00
_cell.angle_beta   90.00
_cell.angle_gamma   90.00
#
_symmetry.space_group_name_H-M   'P 1'
#
loop_
_entity.id
_entity.type
_entity.pdbx_description
1 polymer ?
#
loop_
_entity_poly.entity_id
_entity_poly.type
_entity_poly.pdbx_seq_one_letter_code
_entity_poly.pdbx_strand_id
1 'polypeptide(L)'
;MKKFKTQQVFVSFIMLVLSVLLITGCGGSDEAALLKAEHDPVNPGTCTETVGPFVISSNLIDGDNPVPINTLITATFSEAMDPTTLEVTNSENPEVLTFTLKAHNQVDNVNGTVTMNDPLNTIATFKPDAALDINTEYTATITTYAKRASDNRELSCSYRWSFTTGT
;
A
#
# COMPACT_ATOMS: atom_id res chain seq x y z
N MET A 1 -30.20 -13.98 58.22
CA MET A 1 -30.06 -14.80 56.98
C MET A 1 -31.23 -14.57 56.05
N LYS A 2 -31.32 -13.42 55.37
CA LYS A 2 -32.38 -13.11 54.37
C LYS A 2 -31.94 -12.03 53.39
N LYS A 3 -30.69 -12.06 52.92
CA LYS A 3 -30.18 -11.06 51.90
C LYS A 3 -29.64 -11.65 50.61
N PHE A 4 -29.75 -12.97 50.41
CA PHE A 4 -29.14 -13.62 49.25
C PHE A 4 -30.12 -13.95 48.10
N LYS A 5 -31.41 -13.69 48.23
CA LYS A 5 -32.39 -14.03 47.18
C LYS A 5 -32.77 -12.89 46.24
N THR A 6 -32.43 -11.65 46.58
CA THR A 6 -32.87 -10.50 45.79
C THR A 6 -31.88 -10.17 44.64
N GLN A 7 -30.63 -10.61 44.72
CA GLN A 7 -29.63 -10.30 43.69
C GLN A 7 -29.66 -11.24 42.47
N GLN A 8 -30.15 -12.47 42.65
CA GLN A 8 -30.27 -13.43 41.55
C GLN A 8 -31.41 -13.10 40.59
N VAL A 9 -32.46 -12.47 41.07
CA VAL A 9 -33.62 -12.09 40.22
C VAL A 9 -33.30 -10.86 39.35
N PHE A 10 -32.44 -9.97 39.86
CA PHE A 10 -32.06 -8.76 39.11
C PHE A 10 -31.10 -9.04 37.92
N VAL A 11 -30.18 -10.00 38.10
CA VAL A 11 -29.24 -10.39 37.02
C VAL A 11 -29.98 -11.15 35.92
N SER A 12 -30.98 -11.95 36.27
CA SER A 12 -31.79 -12.68 35.29
C SER A 12 -32.71 -11.78 34.47
N PHE A 13 -33.16 -10.66 35.05
CA PHE A 13 -34.02 -9.73 34.35
C PHE A 13 -33.24 -8.77 33.38
N ILE A 14 -32.00 -8.46 33.75
CA ILE A 14 -31.11 -7.66 32.86
C ILE A 14 -30.65 -8.47 31.65
N MET A 15 -30.42 -9.79 31.81
CA MET A 15 -30.07 -10.65 30.68
C MET A 15 -31.24 -10.89 29.73
N LEU A 16 -32.48 -10.84 30.20
CA LEU A 16 -33.65 -11.05 29.35
C LEU A 16 -34.03 -9.78 28.54
N VAL A 17 -33.67 -8.59 29.01
CA VAL A 17 -33.89 -7.33 28.28
C VAL A 17 -32.84 -7.10 27.22
N LEU A 18 -31.61 -7.65 27.37
CA LEU A 18 -30.54 -7.50 26.38
C LEU A 18 -30.71 -8.43 25.16
N SER A 19 -31.53 -9.47 25.25
CA SER A 19 -31.75 -10.42 24.16
C SER A 19 -32.87 -10.02 23.18
N VAL A 20 -33.65 -8.99 23.47
CA VAL A 20 -34.76 -8.54 22.60
C VAL A 20 -34.34 -7.34 21.70
N LEU A 21 -33.15 -6.76 21.90
CA LEU A 21 -32.72 -5.56 21.14
C LEU A 21 -31.87 -5.89 19.89
N LEU A 22 -31.84 -7.15 19.44
CA LEU A 22 -31.01 -7.57 18.31
C LEU A 22 -31.79 -7.95 17.05
N ILE A 23 -33.10 -7.65 16.96
CA ILE A 23 -33.87 -7.99 15.76
C ILE A 23 -34.79 -6.82 15.32
N THR A 24 -34.23 -5.61 15.17
CA THR A 24 -34.87 -4.58 14.34
C THR A 24 -33.82 -3.55 13.94
N GLY A 25 -33.14 -3.79 12.88
CA GLY A 25 -32.19 -2.88 12.29
C GLY A 25 -31.89 -3.26 10.85
N CYS A 26 -32.93 -3.49 10.05
CA CYS A 26 -32.83 -3.31 8.62
C CYS A 26 -32.96 -1.80 8.38
N GLY A 27 -31.84 -1.13 8.22
CA GLY A 27 -31.80 0.31 7.96
C GLY A 27 -30.35 0.65 7.63
N GLY A 28 -30.13 0.83 6.37
CA GLY A 28 -28.86 1.00 5.71
C GLY A 28 -28.06 2.20 6.18
N SER A 29 -26.92 2.26 5.57
CA SER A 29 -26.00 3.38 5.46
C SER A 29 -25.13 3.67 6.68
N ASP A 30 -23.88 3.80 6.37
CA ASP A 30 -22.81 4.54 7.05
C ASP A 30 -21.76 3.77 7.85
N GLU A 31 -21.79 2.44 7.87
CA GLU A 31 -20.60 1.68 8.31
C GLU A 31 -19.63 1.34 7.16
N ALA A 32 -19.93 1.78 5.94
CA ALA A 32 -19.05 1.58 4.77
C ALA A 32 -17.87 2.55 4.73
N ALA A 33 -17.81 3.51 5.65
CA ALA A 33 -16.77 4.53 5.66
C ALA A 33 -15.51 4.16 6.47
N LEU A 34 -15.45 2.99 7.09
CA LEU A 34 -14.31 2.54 7.90
C LEU A 34 -13.60 1.29 7.38
N LEU A 35 -14.09 0.72 6.31
CA LEU A 35 -13.24 -0.09 5.46
C LEU A 35 -12.51 0.89 4.54
N LYS A 36 -11.45 1.51 5.06
CA LYS A 36 -10.34 1.90 4.21
C LYS A 36 -10.04 0.65 3.42
N ALA A 37 -10.46 0.61 2.18
CA ALA A 37 -10.21 -0.51 1.31
C ALA A 37 -8.71 -0.71 1.37
N GLU A 38 -8.26 -1.75 2.04
CA GLU A 38 -6.97 -2.33 1.78
C GLU A 38 -7.05 -2.71 0.31
N HIS A 39 -6.60 -1.78 -0.50
CA HIS A 39 -6.60 -1.95 -1.93
C HIS A 39 -5.66 -3.11 -2.21
N ASP A 40 -6.25 -4.22 -2.63
CA ASP A 40 -5.54 -5.41 -3.07
C ASP A 40 -4.52 -4.98 -4.14
N PRO A 41 -3.21 -5.14 -3.90
CA PRO A 41 -2.16 -4.64 -4.78
C PRO A 41 -2.01 -5.47 -6.08
N VAL A 42 -3.02 -6.22 -6.50
CA VAL A 42 -2.90 -7.27 -7.52
C VAL A 42 -3.15 -6.80 -8.95
N ASN A 43 -3.58 -5.55 -9.19
CA ASN A 43 -3.82 -5.16 -10.57
C ASN A 43 -3.44 -3.70 -10.85
N PRO A 44 -2.42 -3.43 -11.71
CA PRO A 44 -2.04 -2.07 -12.12
C PRO A 44 -3.08 -1.35 -12.99
N GLY A 45 -4.35 -1.73 -12.94
CA GLY A 45 -5.40 -1.16 -13.80
C GLY A 45 -6.70 -0.80 -13.11
N THR A 46 -6.85 -0.98 -11.80
CA THR A 46 -8.15 -0.80 -11.12
C THR A 46 -8.16 0.25 -10.01
N CYS A 47 -7.33 1.30 -10.12
CA CYS A 47 -7.57 2.51 -9.34
C CYS A 47 -8.84 3.20 -9.83
N THR A 48 -9.96 2.98 -9.18
CA THR A 48 -11.23 3.66 -9.48
C THR A 48 -11.33 5.05 -8.88
N GLU A 49 -10.40 5.42 -8.01
CA GLU A 49 -10.34 6.72 -7.33
C GLU A 49 -9.42 7.69 -8.09
N THR A 50 -9.97 8.45 -9.04
CA THR A 50 -9.21 9.42 -9.86
C THR A 50 -9.02 10.79 -9.20
N VAL A 51 -9.12 10.88 -7.88
CA VAL A 51 -9.08 12.18 -7.17
C VAL A 51 -7.66 12.63 -6.82
N GLY A 52 -6.66 11.74 -6.85
CA GLY A 52 -5.25 12.02 -6.53
C GLY A 52 -4.30 11.60 -7.65
N PRO A 53 -2.99 11.82 -7.47
CA PRO A 53 -1.99 11.33 -8.40
C PRO A 53 -2.03 9.79 -8.48
N PHE A 54 -1.63 9.25 -9.63
CA PHE A 54 -1.52 7.81 -9.85
C PHE A 54 -0.31 7.50 -10.73
N VAL A 55 0.14 6.24 -10.74
CA VAL A 55 1.20 5.78 -11.64
C VAL A 55 0.60 5.50 -13.02
N ILE A 56 1.12 6.15 -14.05
CA ILE A 56 0.70 5.98 -15.45
C ILE A 56 1.35 4.73 -16.06
N SER A 57 2.65 4.55 -15.79
CA SER A 57 3.45 3.47 -16.38
C SER A 57 4.73 3.23 -15.59
N SER A 58 5.32 2.07 -15.82
CA SER A 58 6.68 1.71 -15.42
C SER A 58 7.50 1.29 -16.64
N ASN A 59 8.83 1.34 -16.53
CA ASN A 59 9.72 0.89 -17.62
C ASN A 59 9.74 -0.63 -17.78
N LEU A 60 9.33 -1.37 -16.76
CA LEU A 60 9.12 -2.82 -16.79
C LEU A 60 7.63 -3.08 -16.63
N ILE A 61 7.09 -3.94 -17.47
CA ILE A 61 5.69 -4.37 -17.35
C ILE A 61 5.60 -5.58 -16.41
N ASP A 62 4.41 -5.81 -15.85
CA ASP A 62 4.18 -6.97 -15.00
C ASP A 62 4.43 -8.28 -15.79
N GLY A 63 5.30 -9.13 -15.24
CA GLY A 63 5.71 -10.38 -15.87
C GLY A 63 6.90 -10.30 -16.82
N ASP A 64 7.57 -9.14 -16.96
CA ASP A 64 8.78 -9.02 -17.81
C ASP A 64 9.84 -10.06 -17.46
N ASN A 65 10.36 -10.75 -18.49
CA ASN A 65 11.37 -11.79 -18.36
C ASN A 65 12.01 -12.08 -19.75
N PRO A 66 13.35 -12.08 -19.90
CA PRO A 66 14.37 -11.79 -18.89
C PRO A 66 14.70 -10.30 -18.77
N VAL A 67 14.88 -9.81 -17.54
CA VAL A 67 15.31 -8.44 -17.26
C VAL A 67 16.79 -8.43 -16.87
N PRO A 68 17.60 -7.46 -17.34
CA PRO A 68 19.00 -7.33 -16.93
C PRO A 68 19.16 -7.11 -15.42
N ILE A 69 20.15 -7.75 -14.80
CA ILE A 69 20.42 -7.66 -13.37
C ILE A 69 20.84 -6.26 -12.88
N ASN A 70 21.31 -5.40 -13.80
CA ASN A 70 21.71 -4.01 -13.51
C ASN A 70 20.62 -2.99 -13.91
N THR A 71 19.38 -3.43 -14.03
CA THR A 71 18.29 -2.57 -14.48
C THR A 71 17.97 -1.48 -13.46
N LEU A 72 17.58 -0.30 -13.96
CA LEU A 72 16.92 0.72 -13.17
C LEU A 72 15.42 0.51 -13.27
N ILE A 73 14.70 0.68 -12.16
CA ILE A 73 13.27 0.51 -12.11
C ILE A 73 12.62 1.90 -12.05
N THR A 74 11.85 2.28 -13.06
CA THR A 74 11.23 3.60 -13.12
C THR A 74 9.72 3.53 -13.12
N ALA A 75 9.09 4.54 -12.54
CA ALA A 75 7.64 4.75 -12.59
C ALA A 75 7.34 6.19 -12.96
N THR A 76 6.36 6.37 -13.87
CA THR A 76 5.88 7.67 -14.30
C THR A 76 4.54 7.97 -13.65
N PHE A 77 4.43 9.15 -13.03
CA PHE A 77 3.22 9.61 -12.35
C PHE A 77 2.40 10.57 -13.25
N SER A 78 1.11 10.63 -12.97
CA SER A 78 0.17 11.54 -13.64
C SER A 78 0.42 13.02 -13.36
N GLU A 79 1.09 13.32 -12.25
CA GLU A 79 1.32 14.67 -11.74
C GLU A 79 2.71 14.76 -11.08
N ALA A 80 3.18 15.98 -10.81
CA ALA A 80 4.43 16.21 -10.10
C ALA A 80 4.30 15.75 -8.64
N MET A 81 5.21 14.89 -8.21
CA MET A 81 5.27 14.34 -6.85
C MET A 81 6.26 15.10 -5.99
N ASP A 82 6.06 15.07 -4.69
CA ASP A 82 7.00 15.60 -3.69
C ASP A 82 8.19 14.62 -3.55
N PRO A 83 9.42 15.01 -3.97
CA PRO A 83 10.58 14.15 -3.89
C PRO A 83 10.86 13.65 -2.47
N THR A 84 10.59 14.47 -1.46
CA THR A 84 10.86 14.11 -0.06
C THR A 84 10.03 12.92 0.43
N THR A 85 8.93 12.61 -0.24
CA THR A 85 8.08 11.46 0.07
C THR A 85 8.46 10.19 -0.69
N LEU A 86 9.29 10.32 -1.73
CA LEU A 86 9.70 9.22 -2.62
C LEU A 86 11.18 8.84 -2.44
N GLU A 87 12.04 9.84 -2.18
CA GLU A 87 13.49 9.65 -2.02
C GLU A 87 13.88 9.16 -0.62
N VAL A 88 13.00 8.43 0.04
CA VAL A 88 13.26 7.86 1.38
C VAL A 88 14.13 6.62 1.22
N THR A 89 15.32 6.66 1.83
CA THR A 89 16.20 5.49 1.86
C THR A 89 15.68 4.43 2.82
N ASN A 90 15.79 3.17 2.45
CA ASN A 90 15.33 2.03 3.24
C ASN A 90 15.93 1.94 4.67
N SER A 91 17.02 2.69 4.94
CA SER A 91 17.73 2.64 6.21
C SER A 91 17.19 3.58 7.29
N GLU A 92 16.43 4.62 6.93
CA GLU A 92 16.06 5.68 7.88
C GLU A 92 14.70 5.49 8.53
N ASN A 93 13.72 4.95 7.81
CA ASN A 93 12.42 4.61 8.37
C ASN A 93 11.72 3.49 7.57
N PRO A 94 11.92 2.22 7.95
CA PRO A 94 11.38 1.08 7.21
C PRO A 94 9.83 1.03 7.20
N GLU A 95 9.16 1.78 8.06
CA GLU A 95 7.70 1.80 8.13
C GLU A 95 7.05 2.74 7.10
N VAL A 96 7.83 3.61 6.44
CA VAL A 96 7.32 4.63 5.51
C VAL A 96 7.95 4.49 4.13
N LEU A 97 8.35 3.30 3.76
CA LEU A 97 8.95 3.07 2.45
C LEU A 97 7.91 3.27 1.35
N THR A 98 8.18 4.22 0.48
CA THR A 98 7.26 4.62 -0.59
C THR A 98 7.52 3.87 -1.87
N PHE A 99 8.79 3.71 -2.27
CA PHE A 99 9.18 2.91 -3.43
C PHE A 99 10.09 1.77 -2.98
N THR A 100 9.63 0.55 -3.06
CA THR A 100 10.36 -0.64 -2.62
C THR A 100 10.53 -1.64 -3.74
N LEU A 101 11.62 -2.41 -3.66
CA LEU A 101 11.88 -3.58 -4.48
C LEU A 101 12.13 -4.78 -3.56
N LYS A 102 11.49 -5.90 -3.83
CA LYS A 102 11.59 -7.10 -2.99
C LYS A 102 11.76 -8.34 -3.85
N ALA A 103 12.75 -9.17 -3.52
CA ALA A 103 12.90 -10.48 -4.16
C ALA A 103 11.83 -11.45 -3.65
N HIS A 104 11.37 -12.34 -4.53
CA HIS A 104 10.43 -13.39 -4.17
C HIS A 104 11.01 -14.27 -3.06
N ASN A 105 10.21 -14.60 -2.05
CA ASN A 105 10.60 -15.40 -0.88
C ASN A 105 11.65 -14.77 0.06
N GLN A 106 12.02 -13.49 -0.12
CA GLN A 106 12.83 -12.76 0.85
C GLN A 106 11.95 -11.94 1.80
N VAL A 107 12.44 -11.72 3.02
CA VAL A 107 11.75 -10.88 4.01
C VAL A 107 12.10 -9.42 3.81
N ASP A 108 13.37 -9.15 3.50
CA ASP A 108 13.91 -7.80 3.39
C ASP A 108 13.75 -7.22 1.99
N ASN A 109 13.66 -5.89 1.91
CA ASN A 109 13.69 -5.18 0.65
C ASN A 109 15.12 -5.11 0.11
N VAL A 110 15.25 -4.99 -1.22
CA VAL A 110 16.51 -4.69 -1.88
C VAL A 110 16.94 -3.27 -1.49
N ASN A 111 18.19 -3.11 -1.08
CA ASN A 111 18.76 -1.80 -0.81
C ASN A 111 18.95 -1.03 -2.12
N GLY A 112 18.64 0.25 -2.09
CA GLY A 112 18.74 1.09 -3.27
C GLY A 112 18.37 2.55 -2.97
N THR A 113 18.57 3.38 -3.97
CA THR A 113 18.28 4.81 -3.89
C THR A 113 17.18 5.15 -4.86
N VAL A 114 16.20 5.93 -4.41
CA VAL A 114 15.17 6.52 -5.27
C VAL A 114 15.55 7.96 -5.58
N THR A 115 15.43 8.35 -6.84
CA THR A 115 15.62 9.73 -7.31
C THR A 115 14.47 10.16 -8.19
N MET A 116 14.15 11.47 -8.17
CA MET A 116 13.14 12.07 -9.03
C MET A 116 13.79 12.84 -10.17
N ASN A 117 13.09 12.97 -11.30
CA ASN A 117 13.53 13.76 -12.44
C ASN A 117 13.27 15.25 -12.21
N ASP A 118 14.20 15.95 -11.56
CA ASP A 118 14.14 17.40 -11.36
C ASP A 118 14.21 18.18 -12.71
N PRO A 119 13.44 19.28 -12.93
CA PRO A 119 12.47 19.89 -12.02
C PRO A 119 11.03 19.35 -12.16
N LEU A 120 10.76 18.42 -13.05
CA LEU A 120 9.39 17.96 -13.35
C LEU A 120 8.81 17.06 -12.24
N ASN A 121 9.66 16.29 -11.59
CA ASN A 121 9.28 15.37 -10.50
C ASN A 121 8.10 14.43 -10.85
N THR A 122 8.05 13.99 -12.10
CA THR A 122 7.01 13.06 -12.59
C THR A 122 7.51 11.65 -12.80
N ILE A 123 8.83 11.40 -12.71
CA ILE A 123 9.43 10.08 -12.87
C ILE A 123 10.29 9.79 -11.66
N ALA A 124 9.94 8.71 -10.94
CA ALA A 124 10.79 8.13 -9.91
C ALA A 124 11.65 7.02 -10.50
N THR A 125 12.92 6.98 -10.10
CA THR A 125 13.89 5.95 -10.48
C THR A 125 14.44 5.28 -9.23
N PHE A 126 14.18 3.99 -9.07
CA PHE A 126 14.84 3.14 -8.08
C PHE A 126 16.08 2.53 -8.70
N LYS A 127 17.23 2.80 -8.09
CA LYS A 127 18.53 2.23 -8.44
C LYS A 127 18.96 1.26 -7.33
N PRO A 128 19.03 -0.06 -7.58
CA PRO A 128 19.62 -1.00 -6.63
C PRO A 128 21.08 -0.67 -6.35
N ASP A 129 21.53 -0.83 -5.09
CA ASP A 129 22.93 -0.58 -4.68
C ASP A 129 23.88 -1.64 -5.22
N ALA A 130 23.38 -2.84 -5.52
CA ALA A 130 24.11 -3.95 -6.11
C ALA A 130 23.30 -4.57 -7.27
N ALA A 131 23.99 -5.34 -8.11
CA ALA A 131 23.32 -6.14 -9.13
C ALA A 131 22.29 -7.07 -8.48
N LEU A 132 21.13 -7.21 -9.11
CA LEU A 132 20.10 -8.14 -8.70
C LEU A 132 20.56 -9.59 -8.91
N ASP A 133 20.00 -10.51 -8.14
CA ASP A 133 20.29 -11.93 -8.33
C ASP A 133 19.75 -12.41 -9.68
N ILE A 134 20.46 -13.35 -10.30
CA ILE A 134 20.05 -13.97 -11.57
C ILE A 134 18.83 -14.89 -11.37
N ASN A 135 18.02 -15.05 -12.42
CA ASN A 135 16.85 -15.94 -12.44
C ASN A 135 15.92 -15.75 -11.21
N THR A 136 15.79 -14.51 -10.74
CA THR A 136 15.03 -14.18 -9.53
C THR A 136 13.86 -13.28 -9.86
N GLU A 137 12.69 -13.64 -9.36
CA GLU A 137 11.51 -12.76 -9.43
C GLU A 137 11.59 -11.66 -8.39
N TYR A 138 11.37 -10.45 -8.84
CA TYR A 138 11.30 -9.25 -8.00
C TYR A 138 9.93 -8.61 -8.12
N THR A 139 9.46 -8.03 -7.03
CA THR A 139 8.26 -7.21 -6.99
C THR A 139 8.62 -5.79 -6.60
N ALA A 140 8.31 -4.84 -7.46
CA ALA A 140 8.37 -3.41 -7.17
C ALA A 140 7.02 -2.93 -6.66
N THR A 141 7.04 -2.03 -5.66
CA THR A 141 5.82 -1.48 -5.07
C THR A 141 6.01 0.01 -4.81
N ILE A 142 5.03 0.82 -5.24
CA ILE A 142 4.89 2.22 -4.84
C ILE A 142 3.64 2.30 -3.97
N THR A 143 3.80 2.79 -2.74
CA THR A 143 2.71 2.87 -1.75
C THR A 143 1.99 4.20 -1.83
N THR A 144 0.84 4.30 -1.17
CA THR A 144 0.05 5.53 -1.07
C THR A 144 0.72 6.65 -0.26
N TYR A 145 1.87 6.38 0.36
CA TYR A 145 2.66 7.42 1.06
C TYR A 145 3.33 8.42 0.11
N ALA A 146 3.45 8.09 -1.19
CA ALA A 146 3.87 9.05 -2.20
C ALA A 146 2.85 10.20 -2.29
N LYS A 147 3.32 11.44 -2.26
CA LYS A 147 2.44 12.62 -2.22
C LYS A 147 2.69 13.54 -3.40
N ARG A 148 1.62 14.18 -3.85
CA ARG A 148 1.66 15.22 -4.86
C ARG A 148 2.32 16.48 -4.30
N ALA A 149 3.17 17.13 -5.11
CA ALA A 149 3.92 18.32 -4.71
C ALA A 149 3.03 19.54 -4.40
N SER A 150 1.89 19.69 -5.09
CA SER A 150 1.06 20.90 -5.01
C SER A 150 0.23 21.01 -3.73
N ASP A 151 -0.23 19.90 -3.16
CA ASP A 151 -1.20 19.91 -2.04
C ASP A 151 -1.01 18.76 -1.04
N ASN A 152 0.08 18.02 -1.14
CA ASN A 152 0.40 16.84 -0.31
C ASN A 152 -0.64 15.72 -0.38
N ARG A 153 -1.44 15.65 -1.46
CA ARG A 153 -2.39 14.57 -1.65
C ARG A 153 -1.65 13.25 -1.92
N GLU A 154 -2.05 12.22 -1.21
CA GLU A 154 -1.49 10.89 -1.34
C GLU A 154 -1.81 10.27 -2.70
N LEU A 155 -0.96 9.34 -3.15
CA LEU A 155 -1.21 8.51 -4.32
C LEU A 155 -2.57 7.81 -4.17
N SER A 156 -3.39 7.83 -5.21
CA SER A 156 -4.76 7.30 -5.17
C SER A 156 -4.83 5.84 -4.80
N CYS A 157 -3.82 5.06 -5.19
CA CYS A 157 -3.67 3.65 -4.82
C CYS A 157 -2.22 3.21 -4.92
N SER A 158 -1.84 2.16 -4.21
CA SER A 158 -0.55 1.52 -4.38
C SER A 158 -0.43 0.91 -5.78
N TYR A 159 0.75 1.01 -6.36
CA TYR A 159 1.06 0.43 -7.66
C TYR A 159 2.11 -0.67 -7.49
N ARG A 160 1.86 -1.84 -8.05
CA ARG A 160 2.71 -3.02 -7.88
C ARG A 160 2.87 -3.76 -9.20
N TRP A 161 4.10 -4.19 -9.48
CA TRP A 161 4.40 -5.05 -10.64
C TRP A 161 5.58 -5.96 -10.32
N SER A 162 5.68 -7.06 -11.03
CA SER A 162 6.74 -8.06 -10.86
C SER A 162 7.50 -8.27 -12.17
N PHE A 163 8.76 -8.66 -12.07
CA PHE A 163 9.60 -9.02 -13.20
C PHE A 163 10.61 -10.10 -12.78
N THR A 164 11.17 -10.83 -13.74
CA THR A 164 12.18 -11.86 -13.47
C THR A 164 13.48 -11.49 -14.16
N THR A 165 14.57 -11.50 -13.39
CA THR A 165 15.93 -11.27 -13.93
C THR A 165 16.39 -12.44 -14.79
N GLY A 166 17.23 -12.13 -15.79
CA GLY A 166 17.88 -13.13 -16.62
C GLY A 166 19.16 -13.72 -16.01
N THR A 167 19.89 -14.43 -16.83
CA THR A 167 21.24 -15.00 -16.54
C THR A 167 22.31 -13.98 -16.82
#